data_591b0798836d7cb4c634248f6d1d7ace
#
_entry.id   591b0798836d7cb4c634248f6d1d7ace
#
_cell.length_a   1.000
_cell.length_b   1.000
_cell.length_c   1.000
_cell.angle_alpha   90.00
_cell.angle_beta   90.00
_cell.angle_gamma   90.00
#
_symmetry.space_group_name_H-M   'P 1'
#
loop_
_entity.id
_entity.type
_entity.pdbx_description
1 polymer ?
#
loop_
_entity_poly.entity_id
_entity_poly.type
_entity_poly.pdbx_seq_one_letter_code
_entity_poly.pdbx_strand_id
1 'polypeptide(L)'
;MKPEFRNGRRRLPQRPVMLVAAIVEWTCVLSNWFEGNSLFSACWHCGTLPETVENSVATKKNSEFDIAWMTVTYRSVILTVFAIAVAFTAATFLLFPELGVVKSAKAAFSGTMDKMFPAHDLTDVKGGQQQAHFTNIDGSVRVRKANSNSFVQANYDLPLDKGDVIKTDSQGIAKIAFTDGSSYTVKEDSLIVVEENSTNAAQQTQVAVNVTTGTVDLTTGTLSQGSRQEVRMAGSRTEVKSETSLQASNDPRSQKQEVVVKTGAADFVTQQGEKVALAPYERLAVNSDTGQILKTKELAPPILITPANLAPFFYSASNKVVEFSWSPIDNAHSYHVRVSKNPYFTSNVYDNKRLPGEMVRVTGLAEGAYYWVVQSVDEHGKESVESEKNKFTIVPRGTDVNLALDLNPMVQHGHVIEISGKTDPTARVMVNSQEVPIIGNDGTFHFFTTPLPNGENLITITAQNAKGGVSTQTKKVVIQ
;
A
#
# COMPACT_ATOMS: atom_id res chain seq x y z
N MET A 1 4.27 -17.26 -58.99
CA MET A 1 2.94 -16.76 -59.38
C MET A 1 2.44 -15.84 -58.29
N LYS A 2 2.47 -14.54 -58.51
CA LYS A 2 1.79 -13.51 -57.68
C LYS A 2 0.49 -13.15 -58.37
N PRO A 3 -0.55 -12.78 -57.62
CA PRO A 3 -1.50 -11.85 -58.17
C PRO A 3 -1.48 -10.47 -57.46
N GLU A 4 -1.47 -9.47 -58.31
CA GLU A 4 -1.65 -8.06 -58.02
C GLU A 4 -3.01 -7.79 -57.40
N PHE A 5 -3.08 -6.84 -56.46
CA PHE A 5 -4.33 -6.22 -56.01
C PHE A 5 -4.36 -4.73 -56.40
N ARG A 6 -5.38 -4.42 -57.12
CA ARG A 6 -5.72 -3.16 -57.78
C ARG A 6 -6.35 -2.18 -56.81
N ASN A 7 -5.84 -0.95 -56.77
CA ASN A 7 -6.39 0.23 -56.08
C ASN A 7 -7.77 0.60 -56.58
N GLY A 8 -8.72 0.66 -55.68
CA GLY A 8 -10.05 1.24 -55.91
C GLY A 8 -10.31 2.39 -54.92
N ARG A 9 -10.10 3.63 -55.38
CA ARG A 9 -10.54 4.84 -54.64
C ARG A 9 -12.07 4.95 -54.73
N ARG A 10 -12.79 4.91 -53.60
CA ARG A 10 -14.16 5.40 -53.47
C ARG A 10 -14.16 6.75 -52.79
N ARG A 11 -14.68 7.76 -53.48
CA ARG A 11 -15.03 9.09 -52.97
C ARG A 11 -16.30 8.97 -52.16
N LEU A 12 -16.31 9.55 -50.94
CA LEU A 12 -17.51 9.80 -50.12
C LEU A 12 -17.91 11.28 -50.23
N PRO A 13 -19.20 11.59 -50.18
CA PRO A 13 -19.72 12.94 -50.46
C PRO A 13 -19.60 13.89 -49.29
N GLN A 14 -19.26 15.13 -49.60
CA GLN A 14 -19.29 16.28 -48.68
C GLN A 14 -20.69 16.61 -48.24
N ARG A 15 -20.93 16.84 -46.97
CA ARG A 15 -22.05 17.62 -46.41
C ARG A 15 -21.56 18.52 -45.27
N PRO A 16 -22.27 19.63 -44.98
CA PRO A 16 -21.67 20.93 -44.77
C PRO A 16 -21.40 21.27 -43.31
N VAL A 17 -20.25 21.90 -43.12
CA VAL A 17 -19.82 22.53 -41.90
C VAL A 17 -20.41 23.95 -41.88
N MET A 18 -21.58 24.14 -41.24
CA MET A 18 -22.14 25.48 -41.03
C MET A 18 -22.78 25.69 -39.64
N LEU A 19 -22.58 24.81 -38.67
CA LEU A 19 -23.20 24.97 -37.33
C LEU A 19 -22.20 25.03 -36.18
N VAL A 20 -20.89 25.00 -36.43
CA VAL A 20 -19.86 24.99 -35.37
C VAL A 20 -19.20 26.34 -35.17
N ALA A 21 -19.31 27.26 -36.15
CA ALA A 21 -18.66 28.57 -36.06
C ALA A 21 -19.33 29.55 -35.08
N ALA A 22 -20.63 29.37 -34.78
CA ALA A 22 -21.37 30.29 -33.89
C ALA A 22 -21.17 30.03 -32.38
N ILE A 23 -20.64 28.85 -32.01
CA ILE A 23 -20.41 28.51 -30.58
C ILE A 23 -19.00 28.91 -30.12
N VAL A 24 -18.05 29.05 -31.04
CA VAL A 24 -16.66 29.38 -30.71
C VAL A 24 -16.44 30.87 -30.41
N GLU A 25 -17.24 31.76 -31.02
CA GLU A 25 -17.16 33.21 -30.76
C GLU A 25 -17.67 33.63 -29.37
N TRP A 26 -18.60 32.85 -28.78
CA TRP A 26 -19.12 33.16 -27.42
C TRP A 26 -18.23 32.73 -26.28
N THR A 27 -17.34 31.77 -26.47
CA THR A 27 -16.41 31.33 -25.44
C THR A 27 -15.18 32.22 -25.29
N CYS A 28 -14.78 32.94 -26.34
CA CYS A 28 -13.69 33.94 -26.25
C CYS A 28 -14.11 35.22 -25.53
N VAL A 29 -15.39 35.56 -25.48
CA VAL A 29 -15.89 36.78 -24.80
C VAL A 29 -15.98 36.57 -23.27
N LEU A 30 -16.19 35.34 -22.81
CA LEU A 30 -16.27 35.02 -21.38
C LEU A 30 -14.90 34.79 -20.71
N SER A 31 -13.86 34.43 -21.44
CA SER A 31 -12.51 34.30 -20.88
C SER A 31 -11.83 35.66 -20.62
N ASN A 32 -12.18 36.68 -21.37
CA ASN A 32 -11.65 38.03 -21.18
C ASN A 32 -12.32 38.84 -20.04
N TRP A 33 -13.39 38.31 -19.43
CA TRP A 33 -14.08 39.01 -18.33
C TRP A 33 -13.59 38.59 -16.95
N PHE A 34 -12.75 37.55 -16.85
CA PHE A 34 -12.24 37.05 -15.57
C PHE A 34 -10.78 37.41 -15.25
N GLU A 35 -10.04 38.10 -16.15
CA GLU A 35 -8.65 38.56 -15.91
C GLU A 35 -8.46 40.06 -15.68
N GLY A 36 -9.47 40.74 -15.25
CA GLY A 36 -9.41 42.16 -14.97
C GLY A 36 -9.44 42.52 -13.49
N ASN A 37 -8.39 42.24 -12.74
CA ASN A 37 -8.03 43.05 -11.55
C ASN A 37 -6.72 42.56 -10.90
N SER A 38 -5.59 43.16 -11.25
CA SER A 38 -4.56 43.53 -10.30
C SER A 38 -3.57 44.49 -10.95
N LEU A 39 -3.58 45.68 -10.43
CA LEU A 39 -2.68 46.81 -10.69
C LEU A 39 -1.30 46.60 -10.04
N PHE A 40 -0.31 47.32 -10.60
CA PHE A 40 1.07 47.55 -10.13
C PHE A 40 2.08 46.44 -10.51
N SER A 41 3.20 46.75 -11.17
CA SER A 41 4.08 47.91 -11.12
C SER A 41 5.05 47.86 -12.31
N ALA A 42 5.38 49.07 -12.77
CA ALA A 42 6.36 49.41 -13.79
C ALA A 42 7.80 49.07 -13.38
N CYS A 43 8.71 48.87 -14.35
CA CYS A 43 9.90 49.73 -14.61
C CYS A 43 10.81 49.10 -15.67
N TRP A 44 11.02 49.83 -16.75
CA TRP A 44 12.25 50.35 -17.31
C TRP A 44 13.46 49.41 -17.50
N HIS A 45 13.88 49.17 -18.73
CA HIS A 45 15.13 49.73 -19.24
C HIS A 45 15.22 49.65 -20.77
N CYS A 46 15.67 50.79 -21.29
CA CYS A 46 15.95 51.24 -22.61
C CYS A 46 17.29 50.62 -23.12
N GLY A 47 17.46 50.48 -24.42
CA GLY A 47 18.81 50.35 -24.96
C GLY A 47 18.90 49.81 -26.41
N THR A 48 18.82 50.74 -27.37
CA THR A 48 19.61 50.91 -28.60
C THR A 48 19.55 49.86 -29.73
N LEU A 49 19.07 50.42 -30.89
CA LEU A 49 19.34 50.02 -32.27
C LEU A 49 20.83 50.30 -32.67
N PRO A 50 21.40 49.73 -33.77
CA PRO A 50 21.09 50.30 -35.07
C PRO A 50 21.05 49.29 -36.28
N GLU A 51 20.37 49.78 -37.31
CA GLU A 51 20.38 49.60 -38.75
C GLU A 51 21.39 48.66 -39.40
N THR A 52 20.90 47.84 -40.32
CA THR A 52 21.35 47.87 -41.74
C THR A 52 20.26 47.30 -42.66
N VAL A 53 20.10 48.01 -43.72
CA VAL A 53 19.25 47.83 -44.90
C VAL A 53 19.83 46.73 -45.80
N GLU A 54 19.06 45.84 -46.39
CA GLU A 54 19.09 45.50 -47.79
C GLU A 54 18.01 44.48 -48.23
N ASN A 55 17.21 44.93 -49.19
CA ASN A 55 16.63 44.29 -50.36
C ASN A 55 15.79 43.00 -50.30
N SER A 56 14.50 43.25 -50.44
CA SER A 56 13.49 42.67 -51.31
C SER A 56 13.79 41.35 -52.09
N VAL A 57 13.03 40.30 -51.78
CA VAL A 57 12.40 39.45 -52.77
C VAL A 57 11.05 38.98 -52.21
N ALA A 58 9.95 39.33 -52.86
CA ALA A 58 8.62 38.90 -52.55
C ALA A 58 8.42 37.41 -52.84
N THR A 59 8.40 36.57 -51.84
CA THR A 59 7.93 35.20 -51.98
C THR A 59 6.55 35.10 -51.32
N LYS A 60 5.60 34.69 -52.13
CA LYS A 60 4.19 34.44 -51.81
C LYS A 60 4.09 33.40 -50.69
N LYS A 61 3.76 33.83 -49.47
CA LYS A 61 3.59 32.97 -48.30
C LYS A 61 2.27 32.23 -48.42
N ASN A 62 2.33 30.91 -48.68
CA ASN A 62 1.19 30.02 -48.50
C ASN A 62 0.82 30.01 -47.02
N SER A 63 -0.43 30.33 -46.70
CA SER A 63 -0.97 30.16 -45.36
C SER A 63 -1.08 28.66 -45.06
N GLU A 64 -0.15 28.14 -44.30
CA GLU A 64 -0.32 26.87 -43.59
C GLU A 64 -1.35 27.07 -42.47
N PHE A 65 -2.46 26.33 -42.57
CA PHE A 65 -3.40 26.22 -41.48
C PHE A 65 -2.83 25.27 -40.44
N ASP A 66 -2.35 25.80 -39.33
CA ASP A 66 -2.03 25.00 -38.13
C ASP A 66 -3.33 24.54 -37.49
N ILE A 67 -3.61 23.25 -37.59
CA ILE A 67 -4.74 22.61 -36.91
C ILE A 67 -4.28 22.28 -35.49
N ALA A 68 -4.59 23.14 -34.52
CA ALA A 68 -4.39 22.86 -33.12
C ALA A 68 -5.41 21.81 -32.64
N TRP A 69 -4.94 20.61 -32.32
CA TRP A 69 -5.76 19.55 -31.73
C TRP A 69 -5.97 19.84 -30.24
N MET A 70 -7.15 20.29 -29.87
CA MET A 70 -7.55 20.36 -28.47
C MET A 70 -8.09 19.00 -28.02
N THR A 71 -7.43 18.37 -27.08
CA THR A 71 -7.93 17.16 -26.42
C THR A 71 -9.07 17.56 -25.46
N VAL A 72 -10.31 17.29 -25.84
CA VAL A 72 -11.45 17.48 -24.97
C VAL A 72 -11.47 16.35 -23.94
N THR A 73 -11.09 16.66 -22.70
CA THR A 73 -11.14 15.68 -21.61
C THR A 73 -12.57 15.54 -21.10
N TYR A 74 -12.94 14.35 -20.63
CA TYR A 74 -14.26 14.08 -20.05
C TYR A 74 -14.65 15.10 -18.94
N ARG A 75 -13.67 15.60 -18.20
CA ARG A 75 -13.85 16.64 -17.18
C ARG A 75 -14.28 17.98 -17.76
N SER A 76 -13.75 18.39 -18.91
CA SER A 76 -14.15 19.65 -19.55
C SER A 76 -15.57 19.59 -20.11
N VAL A 77 -16.00 18.44 -20.61
CA VAL A 77 -17.38 18.23 -21.06
C VAL A 77 -18.37 18.33 -19.90
N ILE A 78 -18.06 17.70 -18.76
CA ILE A 78 -18.90 17.78 -17.56
C ILE A 78 -18.98 19.23 -17.05
N LEU A 79 -17.86 19.94 -16.99
CA LEU A 79 -17.85 21.35 -16.54
C LEU A 79 -18.65 22.27 -17.46
N THR A 80 -18.58 22.09 -18.77
CA THR A 80 -19.37 22.90 -19.72
C THR A 80 -20.84 22.58 -19.63
N VAL A 81 -21.25 21.32 -19.50
CA VAL A 81 -22.66 20.95 -19.29
C VAL A 81 -23.19 21.50 -17.96
N PHE A 82 -22.38 21.45 -16.90
CA PHE A 82 -22.73 22.03 -15.61
C PHE A 82 -22.87 23.55 -15.67
N ALA A 83 -21.96 24.24 -16.33
CA ALA A 83 -22.02 25.70 -16.52
C ALA A 83 -23.26 26.12 -17.31
N ILE A 84 -23.65 25.39 -18.37
CA ILE A 84 -24.87 25.63 -19.14
C ILE A 84 -26.11 25.43 -18.28
N ALA A 85 -26.16 24.36 -17.46
CA ALA A 85 -27.28 24.08 -16.56
C ALA A 85 -27.44 25.20 -15.50
N VAL A 86 -26.32 25.69 -14.92
CA VAL A 86 -26.34 26.81 -13.96
C VAL A 86 -26.82 28.12 -14.64
N ALA A 87 -26.32 28.40 -15.85
CA ALA A 87 -26.75 29.60 -16.58
C ALA A 87 -28.24 29.56 -16.95
N PHE A 88 -28.76 28.39 -17.33
CA PHE A 88 -30.16 28.19 -17.64
C PHE A 88 -31.07 28.35 -16.41
N THR A 89 -30.63 27.81 -15.25
CA THR A 89 -31.38 27.99 -13.99
C THR A 89 -31.34 29.44 -13.51
N ALA A 90 -30.24 30.15 -13.67
CA ALA A 90 -30.16 31.58 -13.36
C ALA A 90 -31.03 32.44 -14.29
N ALA A 91 -31.06 32.14 -15.59
CA ALA A 91 -31.88 32.83 -16.54
C ALA A 91 -33.38 32.63 -16.27
N THR A 92 -33.81 31.42 -15.94
CA THR A 92 -35.20 31.12 -15.55
C THR A 92 -35.60 31.82 -14.26
N PHE A 93 -34.69 32.00 -13.31
CA PHE A 93 -34.93 32.73 -12.08
C PHE A 93 -35.11 34.25 -12.31
N LEU A 94 -34.33 34.83 -13.24
CA LEU A 94 -34.38 36.23 -13.57
C LEU A 94 -35.59 36.62 -14.44
N LEU A 95 -36.02 35.71 -15.32
CA LEU A 95 -37.11 35.96 -16.28
C LEU A 95 -38.50 35.64 -15.73
N PHE A 96 -38.63 34.77 -14.74
CA PHE A 96 -39.92 34.32 -14.20
C PHE A 96 -39.94 34.24 -12.66
N PRO A 97 -39.89 35.38 -11.95
CA PRO A 97 -39.82 35.39 -10.46
C PRO A 97 -41.11 34.89 -9.78
N GLU A 98 -42.24 34.88 -10.48
CA GLU A 98 -43.58 34.51 -9.94
C GLU A 98 -43.86 32.99 -10.00
N LEU A 99 -43.13 32.23 -10.79
CA LEU A 99 -43.28 30.79 -10.84
C LEU A 99 -42.59 30.17 -9.62
N GLY A 100 -43.36 29.67 -8.67
CA GLY A 100 -42.87 28.97 -7.47
C GLY A 100 -42.02 27.74 -7.75
N VAL A 101 -41.16 27.79 -8.77
CA VAL A 101 -40.30 26.73 -9.33
C VAL A 101 -39.27 26.26 -8.28
N VAL A 102 -38.90 27.13 -7.32
CA VAL A 102 -37.97 26.82 -6.26
C VAL A 102 -38.50 25.72 -5.32
N LYS A 103 -39.80 25.71 -5.02
CA LYS A 103 -40.39 24.68 -4.18
C LYS A 103 -40.51 23.33 -4.92
N SER A 104 -40.86 23.37 -6.21
CA SER A 104 -40.99 22.16 -7.04
C SER A 104 -39.63 21.59 -7.47
N ALA A 105 -38.64 22.45 -7.76
CA ALA A 105 -37.28 22.06 -8.09
C ALA A 105 -36.55 21.47 -6.86
N LYS A 106 -36.79 22.02 -5.68
CA LYS A 106 -36.22 21.50 -4.45
C LYS A 106 -36.76 20.12 -4.09
N ALA A 107 -38.07 19.89 -4.33
CA ALA A 107 -38.70 18.58 -4.11
C ALA A 107 -38.30 17.54 -5.17
N ALA A 108 -38.13 17.95 -6.44
CA ALA A 108 -37.68 17.06 -7.52
C ALA A 108 -36.20 16.74 -7.45
N PHE A 109 -35.37 17.72 -7.05
CA PHE A 109 -33.91 17.55 -6.91
C PHE A 109 -33.54 16.70 -5.69
N SER A 110 -34.21 16.85 -4.55
CA SER A 110 -34.02 15.98 -3.38
C SER A 110 -34.42 14.53 -3.68
N GLY A 111 -35.56 14.33 -4.35
CA GLY A 111 -36.04 12.98 -4.67
C GLY A 111 -35.25 12.25 -5.76
N THR A 112 -34.53 12.96 -6.63
CA THR A 112 -33.62 12.35 -7.63
C THR A 112 -32.21 12.18 -7.09
N MET A 113 -31.72 13.06 -6.24
CA MET A 113 -30.46 12.89 -5.53
C MET A 113 -30.50 11.70 -4.57
N ASP A 114 -31.59 11.50 -3.82
CA ASP A 114 -31.78 10.33 -2.95
C ASP A 114 -31.85 9.00 -3.72
N LYS A 115 -32.23 9.03 -5.01
CA LYS A 115 -32.22 7.84 -5.87
C LYS A 115 -30.89 7.61 -6.60
N MET A 116 -30.14 8.66 -6.92
CA MET A 116 -28.82 8.56 -7.56
C MET A 116 -27.68 8.37 -6.58
N PHE A 117 -27.81 8.93 -5.39
CA PHE A 117 -26.90 8.76 -4.28
C PHE A 117 -27.77 8.40 -3.07
N PRO A 118 -28.09 7.12 -2.85
CA PRO A 118 -28.73 6.75 -1.61
C PRO A 118 -27.83 7.29 -0.50
N ALA A 119 -28.34 8.26 0.26
CA ALA A 119 -27.66 8.74 1.45
C ALA A 119 -27.46 7.50 2.30
N HIS A 120 -26.23 7.00 2.39
CA HIS A 120 -25.87 6.14 3.48
C HIS A 120 -26.11 6.98 4.71
N ASP A 121 -27.11 6.59 5.45
CA ASP A 121 -27.53 7.21 6.69
C ASP A 121 -26.34 7.22 7.64
N LEU A 122 -25.63 8.37 7.69
CA LEU A 122 -24.48 8.58 8.61
C LEU A 122 -24.94 8.68 10.06
N THR A 123 -26.20 8.37 10.34
CA THR A 123 -26.79 8.43 11.70
C THR A 123 -26.88 7.10 12.40
N ASP A 124 -26.43 5.99 11.81
CA ASP A 124 -26.28 4.72 12.51
C ASP A 124 -24.80 4.46 12.84
N VAL A 125 -24.16 5.37 13.55
CA VAL A 125 -22.93 5.06 14.32
C VAL A 125 -23.35 4.22 15.54
N LYS A 126 -23.96 3.09 15.28
CA LYS A 126 -23.99 1.98 16.24
C LYS A 126 -22.58 1.38 16.23
N GLY A 127 -21.87 1.60 17.34
CA GLY A 127 -20.61 0.98 17.72
C GLY A 127 -19.73 0.62 16.52
N GLY A 128 -18.75 1.46 16.16
CA GLY A 128 -17.94 1.29 14.95
C GLY A 128 -17.51 -0.17 14.81
N GLN A 129 -17.97 -0.82 13.75
CA GLN A 129 -17.40 -2.11 13.36
C GLN A 129 -15.92 -1.88 13.17
N GLN A 130 -15.14 -2.46 14.03
CA GLN A 130 -13.69 -2.41 13.96
C GLN A 130 -13.31 -3.14 12.66
N GLN A 131 -12.88 -2.39 11.67
CA GLN A 131 -12.57 -2.91 10.35
C GLN A 131 -11.08 -3.20 10.26
N ALA A 132 -10.71 -4.27 9.59
CA ALA A 132 -9.33 -4.53 9.26
C ALA A 132 -8.88 -3.59 8.11
N HIS A 133 -7.60 -3.21 8.11
CA HIS A 133 -7.04 -2.26 7.15
C HIS A 133 -5.72 -2.77 6.58
N PHE A 134 -5.41 -2.34 5.35
CA PHE A 134 -4.08 -2.54 4.80
C PHE A 134 -3.09 -1.61 5.49
N THR A 135 -2.02 -2.18 6.05
CA THR A 135 -0.90 -1.43 6.62
C THR A 135 0.29 -1.38 5.68
N ASN A 136 0.32 -2.28 4.69
CA ASN A 136 1.24 -2.22 3.57
C ASN A 136 0.66 -2.89 2.34
N ILE A 137 0.94 -2.30 1.18
CA ILE A 137 0.62 -2.82 -0.14
C ILE A 137 1.88 -2.67 -0.99
N ASP A 138 2.41 -3.77 -1.50
CA ASP A 138 3.55 -3.80 -2.40
C ASP A 138 3.18 -4.64 -3.63
N GLY A 139 3.53 -4.17 -4.83
CA GLY A 139 3.16 -4.83 -6.07
C GLY A 139 1.66 -4.83 -6.36
N SER A 140 1.18 -5.87 -7.03
CA SER A 140 -0.23 -5.98 -7.45
C SER A 140 -1.06 -6.72 -6.40
N VAL A 141 -1.95 -5.99 -5.74
CA VAL A 141 -2.90 -6.51 -4.75
C VAL A 141 -4.31 -6.08 -5.14
N ARG A 142 -5.23 -7.01 -5.15
CA ARG A 142 -6.62 -6.78 -5.52
C ARG A 142 -7.57 -7.30 -4.46
N VAL A 143 -8.68 -6.59 -4.27
CA VAL A 143 -9.73 -6.96 -3.32
C VAL A 143 -11.04 -7.13 -4.05
N ARG A 144 -11.78 -8.17 -3.70
CA ARG A 144 -13.18 -8.33 -4.07
C ARG A 144 -14.01 -8.26 -2.80
N LYS A 145 -14.84 -7.24 -2.71
CA LYS A 145 -15.77 -7.08 -1.58
C LYS A 145 -16.83 -8.19 -1.58
N ALA A 146 -17.31 -8.56 -0.39
CA ALA A 146 -18.31 -9.61 -0.21
C ALA A 146 -19.60 -9.40 -1.03
N ASN A 147 -19.96 -8.14 -1.25
CA ASN A 147 -21.15 -7.74 -2.02
C ASN A 147 -20.86 -7.42 -3.51
N SER A 148 -19.66 -7.74 -4.00
CA SER A 148 -19.21 -7.44 -5.36
C SER A 148 -18.74 -8.69 -6.09
N ASN A 149 -18.92 -8.73 -7.41
CA ASN A 149 -18.40 -9.80 -8.26
C ASN A 149 -17.08 -9.40 -8.95
N SER A 150 -16.62 -8.15 -8.78
CA SER A 150 -15.41 -7.65 -9.42
C SER A 150 -14.29 -7.38 -8.42
N PHE A 151 -13.05 -7.63 -8.84
CA PHE A 151 -11.86 -7.24 -8.11
C PHE A 151 -11.53 -5.77 -8.40
N VAL A 152 -11.20 -5.01 -7.35
CA VAL A 152 -10.68 -3.65 -7.42
C VAL A 152 -9.25 -3.63 -6.90
N GLN A 153 -8.45 -2.65 -7.30
CA GLN A 153 -7.11 -2.47 -6.76
C GLN A 153 -7.20 -2.12 -5.28
N ALA A 154 -6.39 -2.79 -4.47
CA ALA A 154 -6.29 -2.49 -3.04
C ALA A 154 -5.72 -1.08 -2.82
N ASN A 155 -6.20 -0.40 -1.80
CA ASN A 155 -5.67 0.86 -1.31
C ASN A 155 -5.80 0.90 0.23
N TYR A 156 -5.13 1.86 0.86
CA TYR A 156 -5.09 1.97 2.32
C TYR A 156 -6.43 2.39 2.95
N ASP A 157 -7.28 3.10 2.19
CA ASP A 157 -8.59 3.59 2.67
C ASP A 157 -9.69 2.52 2.55
N LEU A 158 -9.37 1.36 1.95
CA LEU A 158 -10.34 0.29 1.74
C LEU A 158 -10.44 -0.58 3.01
N PRO A 159 -11.53 -0.48 3.77
CA PRO A 159 -11.74 -1.35 4.92
C PRO A 159 -11.99 -2.78 4.47
N LEU A 160 -11.55 -3.74 5.27
CA LEU A 160 -11.75 -5.17 5.03
C LEU A 160 -12.77 -5.74 6.00
N ASP A 161 -13.83 -6.30 5.43
CA ASP A 161 -14.95 -6.86 6.14
C ASP A 161 -15.05 -8.37 5.95
N LYS A 162 -15.90 -9.01 6.74
CA LYS A 162 -16.24 -10.41 6.56
C LYS A 162 -16.75 -10.70 5.15
N GLY A 163 -16.18 -11.71 4.52
CA GLY A 163 -16.50 -12.17 3.17
C GLY A 163 -15.65 -11.53 2.07
N ASP A 164 -14.80 -10.56 2.39
CA ASP A 164 -13.89 -9.96 1.43
C ASP A 164 -12.79 -10.95 1.03
N VAL A 165 -12.44 -10.90 -0.25
CA VAL A 165 -11.41 -11.75 -0.84
C VAL A 165 -10.23 -10.89 -1.25
N ILE A 166 -9.06 -11.22 -0.76
CA ILE A 166 -7.79 -10.56 -1.11
C ILE A 166 -6.98 -11.48 -2.00
N LYS A 167 -6.51 -10.94 -3.11
CA LYS A 167 -5.65 -11.63 -4.06
C LYS A 167 -4.37 -10.84 -4.29
N THR A 168 -3.24 -11.51 -4.11
CA THR A 168 -1.93 -11.02 -4.50
C THR A 168 -1.50 -11.72 -5.79
N ASP A 169 -0.89 -10.99 -6.72
CA ASP A 169 -0.26 -11.54 -7.90
C ASP A 169 1.24 -11.85 -7.60
N SER A 170 1.98 -12.32 -8.60
CA SER A 170 3.44 -12.49 -8.49
C SER A 170 4.10 -11.15 -8.12
N GLN A 171 4.95 -11.13 -7.11
CA GLN A 171 5.53 -9.93 -6.50
C GLN A 171 4.52 -9.02 -5.74
N GLY A 172 3.26 -9.45 -5.60
CA GLY A 172 2.27 -8.74 -4.79
C GLY A 172 2.33 -9.18 -3.33
N ILE A 173 2.39 -8.23 -2.40
CA ILE A 173 2.34 -8.50 -0.96
C ILE A 173 1.40 -7.51 -0.30
N ALA A 174 0.58 -8.00 0.62
CA ALA A 174 -0.28 -7.17 1.43
C ALA A 174 -0.08 -7.47 2.92
N LYS A 175 0.05 -6.43 3.74
CA LYS A 175 -0.03 -6.55 5.19
C LYS A 175 -1.35 -5.96 5.67
N ILE A 176 -2.09 -6.74 6.43
CA ILE A 176 -3.41 -6.41 6.96
C ILE A 176 -3.30 -6.38 8.47
N ALA A 177 -3.73 -5.30 9.10
CA ALA A 177 -3.88 -5.22 10.54
C ALA A 177 -5.35 -5.33 10.93
N PHE A 178 -5.61 -6.11 11.96
CA PHE A 178 -6.90 -6.23 12.61
C PHE A 178 -6.90 -5.38 13.89
N THR A 179 -8.06 -5.04 14.36
CA THR A 179 -8.24 -4.11 15.50
C THR A 179 -7.78 -4.65 16.85
N ASP A 180 -7.57 -5.96 16.95
CA ASP A 180 -6.98 -6.62 18.11
C ASP A 180 -5.44 -6.61 18.10
N GLY A 181 -4.82 -5.94 17.13
CA GLY A 181 -3.38 -5.87 16.97
C GLY A 181 -2.77 -7.07 16.25
N SER A 182 -3.57 -8.05 15.84
CA SER A 182 -3.06 -9.11 14.97
C SER A 182 -2.77 -8.59 13.56
N SER A 183 -1.78 -9.16 12.90
CA SER A 183 -1.43 -8.79 11.54
C SER A 183 -1.20 -10.01 10.65
N TYR A 184 -1.74 -9.95 9.46
CA TYR A 184 -1.55 -10.95 8.41
C TYR A 184 -0.74 -10.37 7.27
N THR A 185 0.39 -11.01 6.94
CA THR A 185 1.13 -10.69 5.72
C THR A 185 0.80 -11.74 4.67
N VAL A 186 0.04 -11.33 3.66
CA VAL A 186 -0.33 -12.16 2.51
C VAL A 186 0.80 -12.10 1.50
N LYS A 187 1.46 -13.22 1.25
CA LYS A 187 2.61 -13.31 0.32
C LYS A 187 2.13 -13.36 -1.14
N GLU A 188 3.07 -13.37 -2.06
CA GLU A 188 2.81 -13.46 -3.49
C GLU A 188 1.97 -14.68 -3.86
N ASP A 189 1.27 -14.59 -4.99
CA ASP A 189 0.44 -15.66 -5.58
C ASP A 189 -0.59 -16.26 -4.61
N SER A 190 -1.13 -15.45 -3.71
CA SER A 190 -2.04 -15.90 -2.66
C SER A 190 -3.47 -15.41 -2.88
N LEU A 191 -4.41 -16.22 -2.43
CA LEU A 191 -5.84 -15.90 -2.35
C LEU A 191 -6.34 -16.24 -0.95
N ILE A 192 -6.82 -15.22 -0.24
CA ILE A 192 -7.38 -15.37 1.10
C ILE A 192 -8.79 -14.79 1.18
N VAL A 193 -9.56 -15.28 2.14
CA VAL A 193 -10.90 -14.78 2.46
C VAL A 193 -10.95 -14.40 3.93
N VAL A 194 -11.43 -13.22 4.25
CA VAL A 194 -11.76 -12.83 5.63
C VAL A 194 -13.08 -13.50 6.01
N GLU A 195 -13.02 -14.61 6.73
CA GLU A 195 -14.23 -15.35 7.09
C GLU A 195 -14.91 -14.80 8.33
N GLU A 196 -14.14 -14.22 9.23
CA GLU A 196 -14.66 -13.58 10.43
C GLU A 196 -13.78 -12.40 10.83
N ASN A 197 -14.41 -11.29 11.20
CA ASN A 197 -13.79 -10.10 11.74
C ASN A 197 -14.85 -9.39 12.59
N SER A 198 -14.95 -9.73 13.85
CA SER A 198 -15.97 -9.19 14.74
C SER A 198 -15.42 -8.94 16.14
N THR A 199 -15.97 -7.95 16.80
CA THR A 199 -15.69 -7.64 18.20
C THR A 199 -17.02 -7.53 18.93
N ASN A 200 -17.14 -8.22 20.03
CA ASN A 200 -18.35 -8.16 20.84
C ASN A 200 -18.30 -7.02 21.88
N ALA A 201 -19.39 -6.80 22.59
CA ALA A 201 -19.48 -5.75 23.61
C ALA A 201 -18.49 -5.93 24.79
N ALA A 202 -17.93 -7.13 24.98
CA ALA A 202 -16.92 -7.42 25.99
C ALA A 202 -15.49 -7.26 25.46
N GLN A 203 -15.31 -6.60 24.30
CA GLN A 203 -14.02 -6.40 23.63
C GLN A 203 -13.30 -7.71 23.26
N GLN A 204 -14.05 -8.80 23.12
CA GLN A 204 -13.50 -10.06 22.62
C GLN A 204 -13.56 -10.05 21.11
N THR A 205 -12.44 -10.29 20.47
CA THR A 205 -12.30 -10.33 19.02
C THR A 205 -12.37 -11.74 18.49
N GLN A 206 -13.00 -11.90 17.35
CA GLN A 206 -13.00 -13.16 16.60
C GLN A 206 -12.56 -12.86 15.17
N VAL A 207 -11.39 -13.36 14.83
CA VAL A 207 -10.81 -13.21 13.50
C VAL A 207 -10.53 -14.58 12.92
N ALA A 208 -11.02 -14.83 11.72
CA ALA A 208 -10.72 -16.03 10.95
C ALA A 208 -10.40 -15.66 9.50
N VAL A 209 -9.25 -16.12 9.04
CA VAL A 209 -8.79 -15.93 7.67
C VAL A 209 -8.63 -17.30 7.01
N ASN A 210 -9.28 -17.49 5.87
CA ASN A 210 -9.15 -18.71 5.08
C ASN A 210 -8.10 -18.51 3.99
N VAL A 211 -7.07 -19.34 3.99
CA VAL A 211 -6.05 -19.39 2.94
C VAL A 211 -6.50 -20.39 1.88
N THR A 212 -7.11 -19.87 0.82
CA THR A 212 -7.58 -20.71 -0.29
C THR A 212 -6.40 -21.27 -1.09
N THR A 213 -5.41 -20.42 -1.37
CA THR A 213 -4.12 -20.82 -1.97
C THR A 213 -3.04 -19.83 -1.56
N GLY A 214 -1.79 -20.25 -1.56
CA GLY A 214 -0.63 -19.41 -1.25
C GLY A 214 -0.22 -19.45 0.22
N THR A 215 0.40 -18.38 0.70
CA THR A 215 1.05 -18.34 2.00
C THR A 215 0.72 -17.06 2.75
N VAL A 216 0.46 -17.18 4.04
CA VAL A 216 0.31 -16.04 4.96
C VAL A 216 1.23 -16.19 6.16
N ASP A 217 1.83 -15.08 6.59
CA ASP A 217 2.44 -14.97 7.92
C ASP A 217 1.45 -14.26 8.83
N LEU A 218 1.14 -14.87 9.97
CA LEU A 218 0.31 -14.29 11.01
C LEU A 218 1.15 -13.97 12.22
N THR A 219 0.95 -12.78 12.79
CA THR A 219 1.49 -12.41 14.09
C THR A 219 0.35 -11.90 14.95
N THR A 220 0.19 -12.48 16.14
CA THR A 220 -0.78 -12.04 17.13
C THR A 220 -0.09 -11.26 18.24
N GLY A 221 -0.75 -10.23 18.75
CA GLY A 221 -0.40 -9.58 20.00
C GLY A 221 -0.95 -10.33 21.20
N THR A 222 -1.03 -9.65 22.34
CA THR A 222 -1.71 -10.15 23.53
C THR A 222 -3.22 -10.14 23.28
N LEU A 223 -3.80 -11.32 23.17
CA LEU A 223 -5.25 -11.48 22.96
C LEU A 223 -6.01 -11.35 24.28
N SER A 224 -7.09 -10.59 24.28
CA SER A 224 -7.99 -10.52 25.44
C SER A 224 -8.68 -11.87 25.68
N GLN A 225 -9.01 -12.14 26.95
CA GLN A 225 -9.64 -13.41 27.32
C GLN A 225 -10.96 -13.62 26.56
N GLY A 226 -11.09 -14.76 25.89
CA GLY A 226 -12.24 -15.10 25.06
C GLY A 226 -12.14 -14.66 23.61
N SER A 227 -11.08 -13.93 23.23
CA SER A 227 -10.76 -13.68 21.82
C SER A 227 -10.25 -14.93 21.13
N ARG A 228 -10.50 -15.02 19.82
CA ARG A 228 -10.10 -16.16 19.00
C ARG A 228 -9.45 -15.68 17.69
N GLN A 229 -8.31 -16.27 17.38
CA GLN A 229 -7.62 -16.10 16.12
C GLN A 229 -7.49 -17.45 15.40
N GLU A 230 -7.97 -17.53 14.17
CA GLU A 230 -7.94 -18.76 13.39
C GLU A 230 -7.39 -18.52 11.99
N VAL A 231 -6.55 -19.45 11.52
CA VAL A 231 -6.22 -19.62 10.10
C VAL A 231 -6.86 -20.90 9.62
N ARG A 232 -7.66 -20.82 8.56
CA ARG A 232 -8.37 -21.95 7.97
C ARG A 232 -7.77 -22.32 6.63
N MET A 233 -7.72 -23.62 6.33
CA MET A 233 -7.19 -24.15 5.08
C MET A 233 -7.90 -25.45 4.76
N ALA A 234 -8.54 -25.55 3.58
CA ALA A 234 -9.13 -26.79 3.04
C ALA A 234 -9.82 -27.69 4.09
N GLY A 235 -10.64 -27.07 4.96
CA GLY A 235 -11.43 -27.77 5.99
C GLY A 235 -10.72 -28.01 7.33
N SER A 236 -9.42 -27.75 7.44
CA SER A 236 -8.69 -27.70 8.71
C SER A 236 -8.67 -26.27 9.26
N ARG A 237 -8.38 -26.11 10.56
CA ARG A 237 -8.15 -24.81 11.18
C ARG A 237 -6.98 -24.84 12.14
N THR A 238 -6.30 -23.71 12.24
CA THR A 238 -5.22 -23.48 13.22
C THR A 238 -5.70 -22.42 14.20
N GLU A 239 -5.89 -22.80 15.45
CA GLU A 239 -6.22 -21.90 16.56
C GLU A 239 -4.93 -21.29 17.10
N VAL A 240 -4.79 -19.96 17.00
CA VAL A 240 -3.54 -19.28 17.33
C VAL A 240 -3.62 -18.64 18.71
N LYS A 241 -2.58 -18.82 19.52
CA LYS A 241 -2.50 -18.26 20.88
C LYS A 241 -1.99 -16.80 20.86
N SER A 242 -2.03 -16.15 22.02
CA SER A 242 -1.41 -14.84 22.20
C SER A 242 0.08 -14.89 21.90
N GLU A 243 0.63 -13.75 21.42
CA GLU A 243 2.07 -13.55 21.18
C GLU A 243 2.70 -14.61 20.28
N THR A 244 1.93 -15.07 19.31
CA THR A 244 2.33 -16.13 18.38
C THR A 244 2.63 -15.55 17.02
N SER A 245 3.74 -15.99 16.43
CA SER A 245 4.07 -15.78 15.02
C SER A 245 4.13 -17.12 14.32
N LEU A 246 3.38 -17.27 13.24
CA LEU A 246 3.36 -18.50 12.44
C LEU A 246 3.23 -18.19 10.95
N GLN A 247 3.61 -19.15 10.14
CA GLN A 247 3.35 -19.17 8.71
C GLN A 247 2.37 -20.29 8.40
N ALA A 248 1.35 -20.00 7.59
CA ALA A 248 0.41 -20.99 7.08
C ALA A 248 0.43 -20.95 5.56
N SER A 249 0.52 -22.12 4.94
CA SER A 249 0.57 -22.27 3.49
C SER A 249 -0.40 -23.35 3.02
N ASN A 250 -1.13 -23.07 1.95
CA ASN A 250 -2.04 -24.01 1.31
C ASN A 250 -1.74 -24.06 -0.18
N ASP A 251 -1.35 -25.23 -0.66
CA ASP A 251 -1.18 -25.50 -2.09
C ASP A 251 -2.21 -26.58 -2.54
N PRO A 252 -3.34 -26.15 -3.10
CA PRO A 252 -4.36 -27.08 -3.59
C PRO A 252 -3.89 -27.98 -4.75
N ARG A 253 -2.83 -27.58 -5.48
CA ARG A 253 -2.31 -28.37 -6.61
C ARG A 253 -1.55 -29.60 -6.13
N SER A 254 -0.73 -29.42 -5.11
CA SER A 254 -0.01 -30.53 -4.46
C SER A 254 -0.78 -31.13 -3.29
N GLN A 255 -1.98 -30.62 -2.99
CA GLN A 255 -2.83 -31.01 -1.87
C GLN A 255 -2.12 -30.93 -0.51
N LYS A 256 -1.23 -29.97 -0.40
CA LYS A 256 -0.36 -29.81 0.77
C LYS A 256 -0.74 -28.57 1.57
N GLN A 257 -0.99 -28.78 2.86
CA GLN A 257 -1.11 -27.71 3.84
C GLN A 257 0.11 -27.74 4.75
N GLU A 258 0.63 -26.59 5.09
CA GLU A 258 1.74 -26.46 6.05
C GLU A 258 1.46 -25.36 7.06
N VAL A 259 1.78 -25.63 8.31
CA VAL A 259 1.82 -24.63 9.39
C VAL A 259 3.16 -24.73 10.07
N VAL A 260 3.84 -23.59 10.20
CA VAL A 260 5.12 -23.49 10.91
C VAL A 260 5.00 -22.43 11.98
N VAL A 261 5.19 -22.80 13.23
CA VAL A 261 5.22 -21.86 14.35
C VAL A 261 6.62 -21.30 14.48
N LYS A 262 6.76 -19.97 14.42
CA LYS A 262 8.03 -19.26 14.62
C LYS A 262 8.25 -18.96 16.09
N THR A 263 7.25 -18.37 16.73
CA THR A 263 7.23 -18.05 18.18
C THR A 263 5.85 -18.33 18.74
N GLY A 264 5.72 -18.50 20.04
CA GLY A 264 4.43 -18.75 20.71
C GLY A 264 3.95 -20.18 20.53
N ALA A 265 2.64 -20.37 20.37
CA ALA A 265 2.04 -21.69 20.24
C ALA A 265 0.72 -21.63 19.42
N ALA A 266 0.40 -22.74 18.74
CA ALA A 266 -0.86 -22.90 18.04
C ALA A 266 -1.39 -24.33 18.16
N ASP A 267 -2.69 -24.49 17.97
CA ASP A 267 -3.33 -25.79 17.92
C ASP A 267 -3.93 -26.02 16.53
N PHE A 268 -3.39 -26.98 15.80
CA PHE A 268 -3.95 -27.38 14.52
C PHE A 268 -5.07 -28.39 14.74
N VAL A 269 -6.22 -28.16 14.11
CA VAL A 269 -7.38 -29.04 14.20
C VAL A 269 -7.71 -29.54 12.82
N THR A 270 -7.67 -30.85 12.65
CA THR A 270 -7.98 -31.52 11.37
C THR A 270 -9.46 -31.42 11.03
N GLN A 271 -9.84 -31.82 9.82
CA GLN A 271 -11.26 -31.95 9.44
C GLN A 271 -12.03 -32.94 10.33
N GLN A 272 -11.35 -33.96 10.84
CA GLN A 272 -11.93 -34.98 11.74
C GLN A 272 -12.02 -34.52 13.20
N GLY A 273 -11.49 -33.31 13.50
CA GLY A 273 -11.50 -32.75 14.85
C GLY A 273 -10.31 -33.17 15.71
N GLU A 274 -9.33 -33.90 15.16
CA GLU A 274 -8.10 -34.22 15.86
C GLU A 274 -7.29 -32.94 16.08
N LYS A 275 -6.78 -32.77 17.32
CA LYS A 275 -6.04 -31.59 17.71
C LYS A 275 -4.56 -31.88 17.89
N VAL A 276 -3.71 -31.18 17.16
CA VAL A 276 -2.25 -31.28 17.22
C VAL A 276 -1.67 -29.97 17.71
N ALA A 277 -1.09 -29.96 18.91
CA ALA A 277 -0.42 -28.80 19.46
C ALA A 277 0.92 -28.56 18.76
N LEU A 278 1.22 -27.28 18.46
CA LEU A 278 2.45 -26.82 17.83
C LEU A 278 3.18 -25.86 18.74
N ALA A 279 4.44 -26.15 19.00
CA ALA A 279 5.40 -25.32 19.73
C ALA A 279 6.33 -24.55 18.77
N PRO A 280 7.18 -23.63 19.26
CA PRO A 280 8.11 -22.91 18.43
C PRO A 280 9.04 -23.86 17.63
N TYR A 281 9.26 -23.48 16.38
CA TYR A 281 10.06 -24.21 15.38
C TYR A 281 9.50 -25.60 15.02
N GLU A 282 8.22 -25.85 15.30
CA GLU A 282 7.54 -27.03 14.80
C GLU A 282 6.79 -26.72 13.50
N ARG A 283 6.97 -27.62 12.53
CA ARG A 283 6.29 -27.65 11.25
C ARG A 283 5.32 -28.79 11.24
N LEU A 284 4.10 -28.52 10.85
CA LEU A 284 3.08 -29.52 10.54
C LEU A 284 2.82 -29.48 9.04
N ALA A 285 3.02 -30.57 8.35
CA ALA A 285 2.60 -30.75 6.96
C ALA A 285 1.43 -31.74 6.94
N VAL A 286 0.37 -31.40 6.22
CA VAL A 286 -0.82 -32.24 6.07
C VAL A 286 -1.10 -32.41 4.59
N ASN A 287 -1.30 -33.65 4.18
CA ASN A 287 -1.84 -33.95 2.86
C ASN A 287 -3.37 -33.87 2.96
N SER A 288 -3.99 -32.93 2.26
CA SER A 288 -5.44 -32.67 2.34
C SER A 288 -6.30 -33.83 1.84
N ASP A 289 -5.75 -34.67 0.96
CA ASP A 289 -6.45 -35.79 0.31
C ASP A 289 -6.42 -37.05 1.17
N THR A 290 -5.23 -37.36 1.71
CA THR A 290 -5.04 -38.59 2.50
C THR A 290 -5.24 -38.37 4.00
N GLY A 291 -5.28 -37.14 4.46
CA GLY A 291 -5.28 -36.76 5.88
C GLY A 291 -3.97 -37.11 6.60
N GLN A 292 -2.91 -37.47 5.87
CA GLN A 292 -1.62 -37.83 6.47
C GLN A 292 -0.97 -36.58 7.09
N ILE A 293 -0.59 -36.69 8.36
CA ILE A 293 0.04 -35.65 9.13
C ILE A 293 1.50 -36.00 9.36
N LEU A 294 2.38 -35.04 9.07
CA LEU A 294 3.80 -35.10 9.38
C LEU A 294 4.19 -33.90 10.25
N LYS A 295 4.51 -34.15 11.50
CA LYS A 295 5.04 -33.13 12.43
C LYS A 295 6.54 -33.28 12.53
N THR A 296 7.28 -32.20 12.26
CA THR A 296 8.74 -32.16 12.35
C THR A 296 9.19 -30.93 13.14
N LYS A 297 10.28 -31.07 13.89
CA LYS A 297 10.96 -29.93 14.51
C LYS A 297 12.06 -29.44 13.58
N GLU A 298 12.12 -28.13 13.39
CA GLU A 298 13.12 -27.47 12.55
C GLU A 298 14.24 -26.90 13.42
N LEU A 299 15.37 -26.57 12.78
CA LEU A 299 16.41 -25.79 13.45
C LEU A 299 15.85 -24.42 13.82
N ALA A 300 16.36 -23.87 14.91
CA ALA A 300 16.10 -22.47 15.24
C ALA A 300 16.77 -21.55 14.20
N PRO A 301 16.19 -20.38 13.92
CA PRO A 301 16.87 -19.37 13.12
C PRO A 301 18.02 -18.73 13.91
N PRO A 302 19.07 -18.24 13.25
CA PRO A 302 20.15 -17.53 13.92
C PRO A 302 19.68 -16.15 14.45
N ILE A 303 20.36 -15.67 15.49
CA ILE A 303 20.22 -14.28 15.95
C ILE A 303 21.19 -13.42 15.15
N LEU A 304 20.68 -12.37 14.52
CA LEU A 304 21.48 -11.46 13.71
C LEU A 304 22.31 -10.53 14.59
N ILE A 305 23.61 -10.40 14.30
CA ILE A 305 24.56 -9.61 15.11
C ILE A 305 24.97 -8.34 14.37
N THR A 306 25.52 -8.47 13.17
CA THR A 306 26.03 -7.34 12.38
C THR A 306 25.56 -7.43 10.94
N PRO A 307 25.04 -6.34 10.34
CA PRO A 307 24.71 -5.06 10.95
C PRO A 307 23.55 -5.20 11.96
N ALA A 308 23.68 -4.51 13.11
CA ALA A 308 22.59 -4.49 14.08
C ALA A 308 21.33 -3.88 13.48
N ASN A 309 20.17 -4.24 14.04
CA ASN A 309 18.92 -3.68 13.57
C ASN A 309 18.95 -2.15 13.68
N LEU A 310 18.59 -1.49 12.56
CA LEU A 310 18.48 -0.03 12.44
C LEU A 310 19.82 0.71 12.49
N ALA A 311 20.94 -0.01 12.42
CA ALA A 311 22.26 0.61 12.45
C ALA A 311 22.58 1.35 11.14
N PRO A 312 23.15 2.57 11.22
CA PRO A 312 23.77 3.19 10.07
C PRO A 312 25.12 2.53 9.80
N PHE A 313 25.40 2.24 8.56
CA PHE A 313 26.71 1.77 8.10
C PHE A 313 27.41 2.89 7.33
N PHE A 314 28.44 3.47 7.94
CA PHE A 314 29.22 4.53 7.32
C PHE A 314 30.36 3.94 6.50
N TYR A 315 30.39 4.20 5.20
CA TYR A 315 31.50 3.78 4.37
C TYR A 315 32.40 4.95 3.95
N SER A 316 33.69 4.64 3.71
CA SER A 316 34.61 5.53 3.02
C SER A 316 34.70 5.11 1.55
N ALA A 317 35.06 6.03 0.66
CA ALA A 317 35.15 5.76 -0.79
C ALA A 317 36.08 4.58 -1.15
N SER A 318 37.01 4.21 -0.24
CA SER A 318 38.00 3.15 -0.41
C SER A 318 37.54 1.76 0.04
N ASN A 319 36.46 1.64 0.83
CA ASN A 319 36.04 0.34 1.37
C ASN A 319 34.50 0.26 1.49
N LYS A 320 33.88 -0.36 0.49
CA LYS A 320 32.42 -0.61 0.43
C LYS A 320 32.10 -2.07 0.75
N VAL A 321 32.65 -2.60 1.84
CA VAL A 321 32.41 -3.97 2.30
C VAL A 321 31.52 -3.94 3.51
N VAL A 322 30.36 -4.57 3.45
CA VAL A 322 29.48 -4.79 4.60
C VAL A 322 29.70 -6.20 5.12
N GLU A 323 30.02 -6.32 6.39
CA GLU A 323 30.16 -7.60 7.07
C GLU A 323 28.83 -7.96 7.73
N PHE A 324 28.33 -9.15 7.42
CA PHE A 324 27.14 -9.73 8.03
C PHE A 324 27.58 -10.85 8.95
N SER A 325 27.10 -10.87 10.19
CA SER A 325 27.40 -11.93 11.15
C SER A 325 26.17 -12.27 12.00
N TRP A 326 26.10 -13.51 12.42
CA TRP A 326 24.98 -14.07 13.19
C TRP A 326 25.45 -15.11 14.20
N SER A 327 24.56 -15.52 15.12
CA SER A 327 24.87 -16.54 16.11
C SER A 327 24.96 -17.94 15.48
N PRO A 328 25.87 -18.81 15.96
CA PRO A 328 25.87 -20.22 15.59
C PRO A 328 24.56 -20.90 16.04
N ILE A 329 24.15 -21.89 15.29
CA ILE A 329 23.02 -22.77 15.63
C ILE A 329 23.49 -24.21 15.65
N ASP A 330 23.20 -24.90 16.75
CA ASP A 330 23.53 -26.31 16.90
C ASP A 330 22.93 -27.17 15.78
N ASN A 331 23.75 -28.06 15.22
CA ASN A 331 23.39 -28.92 14.09
C ASN A 331 23.06 -28.19 12.77
N ALA A 332 23.36 -26.88 12.65
CA ALA A 332 23.33 -26.22 11.35
C ALA A 332 24.55 -26.66 10.53
N HIS A 333 24.30 -27.12 9.31
CA HIS A 333 25.33 -27.49 8.36
C HIS A 333 25.83 -26.29 7.57
N SER A 334 24.93 -25.37 7.28
CA SER A 334 25.20 -24.13 6.55
C SER A 334 24.11 -23.09 6.84
N TYR A 335 24.27 -21.90 6.26
CA TYR A 335 23.33 -20.81 6.41
C TYR A 335 22.91 -20.25 5.05
N HIS A 336 21.64 -19.84 4.95
CA HIS A 336 21.11 -19.11 3.82
C HIS A 336 20.93 -17.65 4.21
N VAL A 337 21.67 -16.74 3.56
CA VAL A 337 21.65 -15.30 3.82
C VAL A 337 21.01 -14.58 2.64
N ARG A 338 20.06 -13.72 2.93
CA ARG A 338 19.43 -12.85 1.96
C ARG A 338 19.49 -11.40 2.39
N VAL A 339 19.82 -10.52 1.43
CA VAL A 339 19.82 -9.06 1.60
C VAL A 339 18.94 -8.46 0.50
N SER A 340 18.00 -7.60 0.88
CA SER A 340 17.05 -6.99 -0.03
C SER A 340 16.84 -5.51 0.29
N LYS A 341 16.41 -4.72 -0.70
CA LYS A 341 15.87 -3.37 -0.45
C LYS A 341 14.41 -3.39 -0.02
N ASN A 342 13.75 -4.54 -0.16
CA ASN A 342 12.36 -4.75 0.20
C ASN A 342 12.28 -5.68 1.43
N PRO A 343 11.52 -5.31 2.49
CA PRO A 343 11.40 -6.11 3.72
C PRO A 343 10.70 -7.47 3.52
N TYR A 344 10.13 -7.71 2.35
CA TYR A 344 9.47 -8.98 2.00
C TYR A 344 10.35 -9.90 1.15
N PHE A 345 11.56 -9.46 0.77
CA PHE A 345 12.53 -10.23 0.01
C PHE A 345 12.03 -10.74 -1.35
N THR A 346 11.11 -10.00 -1.98
CA THR A 346 10.63 -10.28 -3.34
C THR A 346 11.71 -10.10 -4.41
N SER A 347 12.73 -9.28 -4.12
CA SER A 347 13.90 -9.07 -4.96
C SER A 347 15.14 -8.91 -4.10
N ASN A 348 16.05 -9.88 -4.17
CA ASN A 348 17.27 -9.90 -3.37
C ASN A 348 18.42 -9.25 -4.13
N VAL A 349 19.21 -8.41 -3.44
CA VAL A 349 20.49 -7.87 -3.94
C VAL A 349 21.66 -8.80 -3.60
N TYR A 350 21.50 -9.66 -2.59
CA TYR A 350 22.38 -10.76 -2.25
C TYR A 350 21.55 -11.95 -1.79
N ASP A 351 21.87 -13.13 -2.31
CA ASP A 351 21.20 -14.38 -1.99
C ASP A 351 22.22 -15.51 -2.06
N ASN A 352 22.56 -16.11 -0.91
CA ASN A 352 23.49 -17.23 -0.85
C ASN A 352 22.97 -18.30 0.11
N LYS A 353 22.69 -19.48 -0.43
CA LYS A 353 22.02 -20.59 0.27
C LYS A 353 22.98 -21.54 1.01
N ARG A 354 24.27 -21.41 0.85
CA ARG A 354 25.23 -22.42 1.36
C ARG A 354 26.48 -21.77 1.94
N LEU A 355 26.30 -20.93 2.94
CA LEU A 355 27.42 -20.34 3.67
C LEU A 355 27.81 -21.27 4.82
N PRO A 356 29.08 -21.76 4.89
CA PRO A 356 29.48 -22.75 5.89
C PRO A 356 29.76 -22.17 7.27
N GLY A 357 29.81 -20.86 7.42
CA GLY A 357 30.12 -20.17 8.68
C GLY A 357 29.15 -19.07 9.02
N GLU A 358 29.35 -18.44 10.16
CA GLU A 358 28.46 -17.47 10.79
C GLU A 358 28.73 -16.02 10.34
N MET A 359 29.48 -15.85 9.24
CA MET A 359 29.85 -14.54 8.73
C MET A 359 29.99 -14.54 7.20
N VAL A 360 29.63 -13.41 6.59
CA VAL A 360 29.89 -13.15 5.16
C VAL A 360 30.19 -11.67 4.92
N ARG A 361 31.08 -11.39 3.97
CA ARG A 361 31.41 -10.05 3.51
C ARG A 361 30.79 -9.81 2.12
N VAL A 362 29.92 -8.81 2.04
CA VAL A 362 29.24 -8.44 0.81
C VAL A 362 29.76 -7.11 0.31
N THR A 363 30.14 -7.06 -0.95
CA THR A 363 30.62 -5.86 -1.65
C THR A 363 29.59 -5.36 -2.66
N GLY A 364 29.70 -4.10 -3.08
CA GLY A 364 28.89 -3.56 -4.17
C GLY A 364 27.48 -3.12 -3.79
N LEU A 365 27.14 -3.13 -2.50
CA LEU A 365 25.89 -2.54 -2.04
C LEU A 365 25.94 -1.00 -2.23
N ALA A 366 24.93 -0.44 -2.90
CA ALA A 366 24.79 1.00 -3.09
C ALA A 366 24.30 1.68 -1.80
N GLU A 367 24.29 3.01 -1.79
CA GLU A 367 23.65 3.79 -0.72
C GLU A 367 22.16 3.47 -0.61
N GLY A 368 21.63 3.51 0.62
CA GLY A 368 20.22 3.29 0.89
C GLY A 368 19.96 2.28 2.01
N ALA A 369 18.67 2.06 2.25
CA ALA A 369 18.19 1.11 3.24
C ALA A 369 18.17 -0.31 2.70
N TYR A 370 18.51 -1.26 3.56
CA TYR A 370 18.53 -2.69 3.27
C TYR A 370 17.93 -3.46 4.43
N TYR A 371 17.33 -4.59 4.10
CA TYR A 371 16.86 -5.61 5.04
C TYR A 371 17.65 -6.88 4.83
N TRP A 372 17.89 -7.62 5.90
CA TRP A 372 18.57 -8.89 5.80
C TRP A 372 18.04 -9.90 6.80
N VAL A 373 18.09 -11.17 6.40
CA VAL A 373 17.66 -12.33 7.18
C VAL A 373 18.63 -13.48 6.97
N VAL A 374 18.66 -14.39 7.93
CA VAL A 374 19.42 -15.63 7.84
C VAL A 374 18.53 -16.80 8.25
N GLN A 375 18.68 -17.91 7.55
CA GLN A 375 18.11 -19.20 7.92
C GLN A 375 19.23 -20.19 8.17
N SER A 376 19.11 -21.02 9.19
CA SER A 376 19.98 -22.19 9.35
C SER A 376 19.53 -23.29 8.42
N VAL A 377 20.47 -24.06 7.90
CA VAL A 377 20.25 -25.17 6.97
C VAL A 377 20.83 -26.44 7.58
N ASP A 378 20.02 -27.51 7.67
CA ASP A 378 20.45 -28.79 8.20
C ASP A 378 21.31 -29.60 7.19
N GLU A 379 21.76 -30.77 7.59
CA GLU A 379 22.57 -31.68 6.76
C GLU A 379 21.79 -32.19 5.51
N HIS A 380 20.47 -32.17 5.55
CA HIS A 380 19.61 -32.58 4.45
C HIS A 380 19.27 -31.41 3.50
N GLY A 381 19.77 -30.21 3.79
CA GLY A 381 19.50 -29.00 3.02
C GLY A 381 18.15 -28.34 3.34
N LYS A 382 17.50 -28.71 4.45
CA LYS A 382 16.24 -28.13 4.88
C LYS A 382 16.52 -26.83 5.65
N GLU A 383 15.84 -25.78 5.23
CA GLU A 383 15.98 -24.43 5.84
C GLU A 383 15.05 -24.29 7.06
N SER A 384 15.53 -23.62 8.09
CA SER A 384 14.74 -23.18 9.23
C SER A 384 13.75 -22.08 8.82
N VAL A 385 12.87 -21.64 9.74
CA VAL A 385 12.19 -20.36 9.59
C VAL A 385 13.21 -19.22 9.49
N GLU A 386 12.81 -18.10 8.87
CA GLU A 386 13.65 -16.90 8.78
C GLU A 386 13.94 -16.33 10.18
N SER A 387 15.13 -15.80 10.39
CA SER A 387 15.44 -14.96 11.54
C SER A 387 14.52 -13.74 11.61
N GLU A 388 14.52 -13.05 12.75
CA GLU A 388 14.01 -11.67 12.79
C GLU A 388 14.74 -10.84 11.73
N LYS A 389 14.01 -9.92 11.10
CA LYS A 389 14.56 -9.06 10.06
C LYS A 389 15.31 -7.90 10.67
N ASN A 390 16.57 -7.72 10.29
CA ASN A 390 17.28 -6.50 10.60
C ASN A 390 17.28 -5.55 9.39
N LYS A 391 17.08 -4.28 9.68
CA LYS A 391 17.25 -3.17 8.74
C LYS A 391 18.53 -2.43 9.02
N PHE A 392 19.29 -2.06 8.01
CA PHE A 392 20.43 -1.17 8.14
C PHE A 392 20.46 -0.19 6.96
N THR A 393 21.17 0.91 7.12
CA THR A 393 21.25 1.93 6.07
C THR A 393 22.69 2.24 5.74
N ILE A 394 23.07 2.11 4.48
CA ILE A 394 24.39 2.48 3.97
C ILE A 394 24.39 3.96 3.64
N VAL A 395 25.30 4.70 4.25
CA VAL A 395 25.43 6.15 4.11
C VAL A 395 26.86 6.61 3.88
N PRO A 396 27.09 7.63 3.04
CA PRO A 396 28.38 8.24 2.91
C PRO A 396 28.75 8.99 4.21
N ARG A 397 30.03 9.00 4.55
CA ARG A 397 30.54 9.77 5.67
C ARG A 397 30.53 11.27 5.32
N GLY A 398 29.72 12.06 5.99
CA GLY A 398 29.80 13.52 5.95
C GLY A 398 28.48 14.25 5.72
N THR A 399 28.31 15.30 6.50
CA THR A 399 27.43 16.47 6.46
C THR A 399 26.10 16.43 7.21
N ASP A 400 25.92 17.49 8.03
CA ASP A 400 24.72 17.83 8.79
C ASP A 400 23.48 17.92 7.92
N VAL A 401 22.38 17.40 8.42
CA VAL A 401 21.11 17.46 7.69
C VAL A 401 19.97 17.79 8.65
N ASN A 402 19.24 18.86 8.32
CA ASN A 402 17.92 19.10 8.86
C ASN A 402 16.98 18.02 8.31
N LEU A 403 16.44 17.21 9.20
CA LEU A 403 15.48 16.16 8.85
C LEU A 403 14.06 16.71 8.98
N ALA A 404 13.34 16.77 7.87
CA ALA A 404 11.91 17.08 7.89
C ALA A 404 11.12 15.85 8.31
N LEU A 405 10.09 16.05 9.13
CA LEU A 405 9.08 15.05 9.47
C LEU A 405 7.72 15.73 9.41
N ASP A 406 7.00 15.50 8.33
CA ASP A 406 5.66 16.02 8.11
C ASP A 406 4.65 14.93 8.40
N LEU A 407 3.75 15.18 9.38
CA LEU A 407 2.70 14.23 9.76
C LEU A 407 1.35 14.68 9.23
N ASN A 408 0.63 13.76 8.61
CA ASN A 408 -0.78 13.94 8.30
C ASN A 408 -1.63 13.90 9.59
N PRO A 409 -2.88 14.35 9.56
CA PRO A 409 -3.83 14.13 10.64
C PRO A 409 -3.93 12.63 10.96
N MET A 410 -3.84 12.28 12.24
CA MET A 410 -3.99 10.90 12.70
C MET A 410 -5.43 10.46 12.60
N VAL A 411 -5.68 9.22 12.22
CA VAL A 411 -7.01 8.61 12.14
C VAL A 411 -7.15 7.54 13.21
N GLN A 412 -8.25 7.59 13.96
CA GLN A 412 -8.54 6.62 15.01
C GLN A 412 -9.45 5.51 14.49
N HIS A 413 -9.03 4.26 14.67
CA HIS A 413 -9.76 3.04 14.35
C HIS A 413 -9.94 2.23 15.64
N GLY A 414 -10.96 2.58 16.44
CA GLY A 414 -11.13 1.98 17.75
C GLY A 414 -9.94 2.27 18.67
N HIS A 415 -9.24 1.23 19.12
CA HIS A 415 -8.04 1.35 19.96
C HIS A 415 -6.73 1.52 19.17
N VAL A 416 -6.77 1.46 17.86
CA VAL A 416 -5.60 1.58 16.97
C VAL A 416 -5.59 2.96 16.33
N ILE A 417 -4.42 3.58 16.26
CA ILE A 417 -4.22 4.86 15.60
C ILE A 417 -3.42 4.67 14.32
N GLU A 418 -3.98 5.12 13.22
CA GLU A 418 -3.28 5.24 11.94
C GLU A 418 -2.47 6.52 11.92
N ILE A 419 -1.20 6.38 11.59
CA ILE A 419 -0.22 7.44 11.50
C ILE A 419 0.38 7.40 10.11
N SER A 420 0.28 8.50 9.39
CA SER A 420 0.91 8.65 8.09
C SER A 420 1.67 9.96 8.01
N GLY A 421 2.66 10.00 7.13
CA GLY A 421 3.47 11.19 6.99
C GLY A 421 4.53 11.03 5.93
N LYS A 422 5.42 12.02 5.89
CA LYS A 422 6.54 12.08 4.97
C LYS A 422 7.82 12.52 5.67
N THR A 423 8.92 11.87 5.32
CA THR A 423 10.27 12.21 5.79
C THR A 423 11.30 11.90 4.70
N ASP A 424 12.59 11.96 5.02
CA ASP A 424 13.65 11.50 4.12
C ASP A 424 13.46 9.99 3.83
N PRO A 425 13.48 9.54 2.57
CA PRO A 425 13.36 8.12 2.22
C PRO A 425 14.40 7.22 2.89
N THR A 426 15.54 7.78 3.28
CA THR A 426 16.62 7.04 3.97
C THR A 426 16.50 7.10 5.49
N ALA A 427 15.55 7.86 6.02
CA ALA A 427 15.34 7.98 7.45
C ALA A 427 14.74 6.71 8.04
N ARG A 428 14.94 6.56 9.33
CA ARG A 428 14.29 5.61 10.19
C ARG A 428 13.16 6.33 10.93
N VAL A 429 11.97 5.78 10.91
CA VAL A 429 10.84 6.32 11.67
C VAL A 429 10.47 5.34 12.79
N MET A 430 10.33 5.88 14.00
CA MET A 430 9.88 5.15 15.18
C MET A 430 8.57 5.74 15.67
N VAL A 431 7.63 4.93 16.05
CA VAL A 431 6.39 5.31 16.73
C VAL A 431 6.33 4.57 18.05
N ASN A 432 6.36 5.28 19.18
CA ASN A 432 6.38 4.69 20.52
C ASN A 432 7.42 3.55 20.65
N SER A 433 8.63 3.77 20.12
CA SER A 433 9.72 2.78 20.08
C SER A 433 9.50 1.58 19.15
N GLN A 434 8.39 1.51 18.43
CA GLN A 434 8.18 0.55 17.36
C GLN A 434 8.63 1.14 16.02
N GLU A 435 9.36 0.39 15.23
CA GLU A 435 9.81 0.86 13.93
C GLU A 435 8.71 0.78 12.89
N VAL A 436 8.60 1.85 12.08
CA VAL A 436 7.82 1.83 10.85
C VAL A 436 8.57 0.98 9.82
N PRO A 437 8.03 -0.18 9.42
CA PRO A 437 8.79 -1.17 8.66
C PRO A 437 9.14 -0.72 7.24
N ILE A 438 8.34 0.17 6.66
CA ILE A 438 8.50 0.62 5.27
C ILE A 438 8.35 2.12 5.18
N ILE A 439 9.32 2.74 4.50
CA ILE A 439 9.26 4.12 4.04
C ILE A 439 9.34 4.05 2.51
N GLY A 440 8.37 4.68 1.84
CA GLY A 440 8.33 4.76 0.38
C GLY A 440 9.56 5.45 -0.22
N ASN A 441 9.82 5.22 -1.49
CA ASN A 441 10.92 5.87 -2.20
C ASN A 441 10.80 7.40 -2.26
N ASP A 442 9.61 7.93 -2.03
CA ASP A 442 9.29 9.36 -1.93
C ASP A 442 9.31 9.88 -0.47
N GLY A 443 9.64 9.02 0.49
CA GLY A 443 9.68 9.31 1.92
C GLY A 443 8.34 9.20 2.63
N THR A 444 7.28 8.75 1.97
CA THR A 444 5.98 8.52 2.61
C THR A 444 6.01 7.26 3.48
N PHE A 445 5.26 7.28 4.59
CA PHE A 445 5.10 6.13 5.45
C PHE A 445 3.68 6.05 6.01
N HIS A 446 3.27 4.82 6.32
CA HIS A 446 2.05 4.47 7.02
C HIS A 446 2.36 3.52 8.16
N PHE A 447 1.72 3.74 9.30
CA PHE A 447 1.90 2.91 10.49
C PHE A 447 0.61 2.83 11.30
N PHE A 448 0.31 1.67 11.80
CA PHE A 448 -0.79 1.44 12.74
C PHE A 448 -0.21 1.05 14.08
N THR A 449 -0.65 1.74 15.13
CA THR A 449 -0.19 1.41 16.49
C THR A 449 -0.70 0.02 16.92
N THR A 450 -0.05 -0.57 17.91
CA THR A 450 -0.71 -1.60 18.71
C THR A 450 -1.93 -0.99 19.43
N PRO A 451 -2.94 -1.79 19.83
CA PRO A 451 -4.08 -1.29 20.57
C PRO A 451 -3.66 -0.47 21.79
N LEU A 452 -4.17 0.75 21.89
CA LEU A 452 -3.90 1.66 22.98
C LEU A 452 -4.97 1.51 24.07
N PRO A 453 -4.62 1.72 25.35
CA PRO A 453 -5.59 1.68 26.44
C PRO A 453 -6.56 2.87 26.38
N ASN A 454 -7.73 2.71 27.00
CA ASN A 454 -8.68 3.81 27.15
C ASN A 454 -8.05 4.99 27.92
N GLY A 455 -8.44 6.20 27.54
CA GLY A 455 -7.95 7.42 28.14
C GLY A 455 -6.92 8.15 27.28
N GLU A 456 -6.13 9.00 27.92
CA GLU A 456 -5.13 9.83 27.24
C GLU A 456 -3.87 9.02 26.94
N ASN A 457 -3.47 9.01 25.68
CA ASN A 457 -2.25 8.37 25.20
C ASN A 457 -1.34 9.41 24.53
N LEU A 458 -0.05 9.34 24.79
CA LEU A 458 0.96 10.11 24.08
C LEU A 458 1.60 9.23 23.02
N ILE A 459 1.55 9.69 21.78
CA ILE A 459 2.22 9.05 20.66
C ILE A 459 3.42 9.89 20.27
N THR A 460 4.62 9.31 20.40
CA THR A 460 5.86 9.96 20.02
C THR A 460 6.37 9.36 18.71
N ILE A 461 6.53 10.20 17.70
CA ILE A 461 7.05 9.84 16.39
C ILE A 461 8.43 10.48 16.25
N THR A 462 9.45 9.65 16.04
CA THR A 462 10.83 10.10 15.84
C THR A 462 11.33 9.61 14.50
N ALA A 463 11.75 10.53 13.66
CA ALA A 463 12.51 10.23 12.44
C ALA A 463 13.99 10.49 12.71
N GLN A 464 14.84 9.60 12.24
CA GLN A 464 16.29 9.75 12.34
C GLN A 464 16.93 9.34 11.01
N ASN A 465 17.72 10.24 10.43
CA ASN A 465 18.52 9.85 9.29
C ASN A 465 19.91 9.37 9.73
N ALA A 466 20.56 8.69 8.83
CA ALA A 466 21.87 8.13 9.10
C ALA A 466 23.00 9.18 9.14
N LYS A 467 22.70 10.43 8.80
CA LYS A 467 23.63 11.58 8.88
C LYS A 467 23.58 12.28 10.24
N GLY A 468 22.76 11.78 11.17
CA GLY A 468 22.63 12.31 12.53
C GLY A 468 21.48 13.30 12.72
N GLY A 469 20.72 13.63 11.66
CA GLY A 469 19.51 14.44 11.80
C GLY A 469 18.43 13.68 12.55
N VAL A 470 17.78 14.33 13.52
CA VAL A 470 16.67 13.77 14.30
C VAL A 470 15.53 14.77 14.32
N SER A 471 14.31 14.29 14.04
CA SER A 471 13.09 15.08 14.20
C SER A 471 12.10 14.28 15.04
N THR A 472 11.56 14.89 16.10
CA THR A 472 10.62 14.23 17.00
C THR A 472 9.35 15.06 17.13
N GLN A 473 8.20 14.42 17.00
CA GLN A 473 6.89 15.00 17.27
C GLN A 473 6.12 14.14 18.25
N THR A 474 5.47 14.78 19.23
CA THR A 474 4.60 14.08 20.18
C THR A 474 3.17 14.57 19.99
N LYS A 475 2.23 13.66 19.85
CA LYS A 475 0.80 13.94 19.71
C LYS A 475 0.04 13.26 20.83
N LYS A 476 -0.97 13.94 21.35
CA LYS A 476 -1.87 13.41 22.36
C LYS A 476 -3.14 12.93 21.66
N VAL A 477 -3.53 11.69 21.93
CA VAL A 477 -4.77 11.08 21.44
C VAL A 477 -5.57 10.56 22.64
N VAL A 478 -6.89 10.58 22.53
CA VAL A 478 -7.79 10.10 23.59
C VAL A 478 -8.59 8.93 23.03
N ILE A 479 -8.41 7.76 23.62
CA ILE A 479 -9.18 6.54 23.29
C ILE A 479 -10.39 6.48 24.22
N GLN A 480 -11.58 6.37 23.64
CA GLN A 480 -12.85 6.30 24.37
C GLN A 480 -13.37 4.88 24.51
#